data_ea76347c563d4ed8035aa4023bad2eba
#
_entry.id   ea76347c563d4ed8035aa4023bad2eba
#
_cell.length_a   1.000
_cell.length_b   1.000
_cell.length_c   1.000
_cell.angle_alpha   90.00
_cell.angle_beta   90.00
_cell.angle_gamma   90.00
#
_symmetry.space_group_name_H-M   'P 1'
#
loop_
_entity.id
_entity.type
_entity.pdbx_description
1 polymer ?
#
loop_
_entity_poly.entity_id
_entity_poly.type
_entity_poly.pdbx_seq_one_letter_code
_entity_poly.pdbx_strand_id
1 'polypeptide(L)'
;GTVLTADVIVLSTGVRPDTAFAEAAGIETSRGYILVDEHGRTSVDDVYAVGDGTIGRDHDRPVALAGPANRGGRLVADAIADAEHGVSAARPIPSPQGTAIVRIGSLTAAMTGANRQALDASGAEYFTVHTHANQHAGYFPGAKPVHILMHVGTDGQILGAQAVGADGVDRRIDVIATAMRAGLSATDLIDLDLAYAPPYGQAKDPVNQTGMVAHNVVTGELVLTGPDALTEDMPVLDVRTVGEYAAGHMPNSLNIPHTQLRDRLDEVRTWVETSVGDQPFVVMCAAGVRSWI
;
A
#
# COMPACT_ATOMS: atom_id res chain seq x y z
N GLY A 1 12.31 -30.93 -1.19
CA GLY A 1 12.60 -29.57 -1.60
C GLY A 1 12.95 -29.53 -3.09
N THR A 2 12.63 -28.43 -3.77
CA THR A 2 12.97 -28.24 -5.19
C THR A 2 14.43 -27.84 -5.30
N VAL A 3 15.19 -28.47 -6.18
CA VAL A 3 16.56 -28.07 -6.53
C VAL A 3 16.51 -27.16 -7.74
N LEU A 4 17.06 -25.96 -7.61
CA LEU A 4 17.23 -25.01 -8.71
C LEU A 4 18.70 -24.97 -9.12
N THR A 5 18.98 -25.10 -10.42
CA THR A 5 20.33 -24.96 -10.96
C THR A 5 20.52 -23.50 -11.39
N ALA A 6 21.65 -22.89 -11.00
CA ALA A 6 21.97 -21.51 -11.34
C ALA A 6 23.48 -21.36 -11.55
N ASP A 7 23.89 -20.51 -12.49
CA ASP A 7 25.29 -20.19 -12.74
C ASP A 7 25.85 -19.20 -11.71
N VAL A 8 24.97 -18.39 -11.11
CA VAL A 8 25.30 -17.40 -10.08
C VAL A 8 24.23 -17.42 -9.01
N ILE A 9 24.66 -17.41 -7.76
CA ILE A 9 23.77 -17.28 -6.60
C ILE A 9 24.06 -15.94 -5.92
N VAL A 10 23.03 -15.09 -5.79
CA VAL A 10 23.12 -13.81 -5.08
C VAL A 10 22.45 -13.94 -3.72
N LEU A 11 23.22 -13.75 -2.65
CA LEU A 11 22.70 -13.69 -1.29
C LEU A 11 22.35 -12.25 -0.94
N SER A 12 21.05 -11.97 -0.78
CA SER A 12 20.51 -10.66 -0.42
C SER A 12 19.47 -10.84 0.69
N THR A 13 19.94 -11.22 1.88
CA THR A 13 19.11 -11.64 3.02
C THR A 13 18.85 -10.51 4.03
N GLY A 14 19.08 -9.26 3.63
CA GLY A 14 18.93 -8.09 4.48
C GLY A 14 20.24 -7.66 5.17
N VAL A 15 20.12 -6.70 6.06
CA VAL A 15 21.23 -6.08 6.79
C VAL A 15 21.03 -6.25 8.29
N ARG A 16 22.14 -6.30 9.01
CA ARG A 16 22.17 -6.24 10.48
C ARG A 16 23.22 -5.21 10.89
N PRO A 17 22.92 -4.35 11.86
CA PRO A 17 23.92 -3.41 12.36
C PRO A 17 24.99 -4.16 13.18
N ASP A 18 26.21 -3.64 13.15
CA ASP A 18 27.27 -4.08 14.07
C ASP A 18 27.27 -3.14 15.28
N THR A 19 26.60 -3.55 16.35
CA THR A 19 26.41 -2.79 17.59
C THR A 19 27.16 -3.38 18.78
N ALA A 20 28.06 -4.33 18.55
CA ALA A 20 28.84 -4.95 19.62
C ALA A 20 29.65 -3.94 20.45
N PHE A 21 30.14 -2.87 19.84
CA PHE A 21 30.82 -1.79 20.51
C PHE A 21 29.90 -1.02 21.48
N ALA A 22 28.63 -0.83 21.12
CA ALA A 22 27.64 -0.15 21.95
C ALA A 22 27.27 -1.00 23.17
N GLU A 23 27.07 -2.31 22.98
CA GLU A 23 26.83 -3.26 24.07
C GLU A 23 28.01 -3.31 25.02
N ALA A 24 29.24 -3.36 24.50
CA ALA A 24 30.46 -3.29 25.32
C ALA A 24 30.62 -2.00 26.12
N ALA A 25 30.04 -0.90 25.63
CA ALA A 25 29.98 0.38 26.32
C ALA A 25 28.80 0.51 27.30
N GLY A 26 28.00 -0.54 27.48
CA GLY A 26 26.84 -0.54 28.38
C GLY A 26 25.59 0.14 27.83
N ILE A 27 25.55 0.42 26.52
CA ILE A 27 24.37 0.99 25.87
C ILE A 27 23.35 -0.12 25.62
N GLU A 28 22.09 0.13 25.98
CA GLU A 28 21.01 -0.83 25.77
C GLU A 28 20.76 -1.07 24.27
N THR A 29 20.60 -2.34 23.93
CA THR A 29 20.26 -2.80 22.58
C THR A 29 19.03 -3.71 22.61
N SER A 30 18.34 -3.81 21.49
CA SER A 30 17.28 -4.79 21.26
C SER A 30 17.46 -5.42 19.89
N ARG A 31 17.56 -6.75 19.84
CA ARG A 31 17.73 -7.51 18.58
C ARG A 31 18.94 -7.05 17.74
N GLY A 32 19.98 -6.52 18.40
CA GLY A 32 21.16 -5.98 17.74
C GLY A 32 21.03 -4.54 17.26
N TYR A 33 20.00 -3.80 17.66
CA TYR A 33 19.84 -2.37 17.40
C TYR A 33 19.96 -1.58 18.68
N ILE A 34 20.56 -0.39 18.61
CA ILE A 34 20.67 0.52 19.75
C ILE A 34 19.26 1.07 20.06
N LEU A 35 18.83 0.92 21.31
CA LEU A 35 17.56 1.48 21.78
C LEU A 35 17.67 2.97 22.01
N VAL A 36 16.76 3.74 21.42
CA VAL A 36 16.71 5.20 21.57
C VAL A 36 15.32 5.68 21.96
N ASP A 37 15.23 6.80 22.63
CA ASP A 37 13.99 7.52 22.86
C ASP A 37 13.57 8.34 21.61
N GLU A 38 12.49 9.08 21.73
CA GLU A 38 11.96 9.93 20.66
C GLU A 38 12.90 11.12 20.27
N HIS A 39 13.95 11.38 21.03
CA HIS A 39 14.97 12.40 20.75
C HIS A 39 16.33 11.80 20.37
N GLY A 40 16.40 10.49 20.19
CA GLY A 40 17.62 9.78 19.86
C GLY A 40 18.58 9.56 21.04
N ARG A 41 18.13 9.76 22.28
CA ARG A 41 18.93 9.48 23.48
C ARG A 41 19.00 7.99 23.72
N THR A 42 20.18 7.51 24.09
CA THR A 42 20.41 6.12 24.48
C THR A 42 20.13 5.91 25.98
N SER A 43 20.47 4.75 26.50
CA SER A 43 20.43 4.44 27.95
C SER A 43 21.57 5.08 28.74
N VAL A 44 22.56 5.67 28.07
CA VAL A 44 23.74 6.31 28.68
C VAL A 44 23.58 7.83 28.51
N ASP A 45 23.77 8.58 29.59
CA ASP A 45 23.69 10.02 29.61
C ASP A 45 24.65 10.63 28.59
N ASP A 46 24.21 11.70 27.90
CA ASP A 46 24.96 12.44 26.89
C ASP A 46 25.38 11.63 25.65
N VAL A 47 24.81 10.42 25.47
CA VAL A 47 25.04 9.56 24.32
C VAL A 47 23.78 9.45 23.48
N TYR A 48 23.89 9.83 22.22
CA TYR A 48 22.82 9.80 21.23
C TYR A 48 23.16 8.82 20.12
N ALA A 49 22.11 8.22 19.52
CA ALA A 49 22.27 7.36 18.35
C ALA A 49 21.15 7.63 17.34
N VAL A 50 21.48 7.49 16.04
CA VAL A 50 20.57 7.73 14.94
C VAL A 50 20.96 6.90 13.72
N GLY A 51 19.99 6.63 12.85
CA GLY A 51 20.19 5.91 11.59
C GLY A 51 19.87 4.43 11.67
N ASP A 52 20.36 3.67 10.70
CA ASP A 52 19.98 2.29 10.43
C ASP A 52 20.30 1.31 11.57
N GLY A 53 21.19 1.68 12.45
CA GLY A 53 21.58 0.90 13.63
C GLY A 53 20.70 1.08 14.86
N THR A 54 19.65 1.91 14.77
CA THR A 54 18.80 2.28 15.91
C THR A 54 17.39 1.73 15.78
N ILE A 55 16.72 1.58 16.92
CA ILE A 55 15.29 1.31 17.03
C ILE A 55 14.70 2.15 18.17
N GLY A 56 13.57 2.81 17.92
CA GLY A 56 12.83 3.51 18.97
C GLY A 56 12.30 2.53 20.01
N ARG A 57 12.25 2.93 21.29
CA ARG A 57 11.77 2.09 22.40
C ARG A 57 10.35 1.59 22.19
N ASP A 58 9.52 2.38 21.52
CA ASP A 58 8.10 2.08 21.24
C ASP A 58 7.88 1.46 19.84
N HIS A 59 8.96 1.02 19.16
CA HIS A 59 8.87 0.47 17.83
C HIS A 59 9.11 -1.04 17.80
N ASP A 60 8.25 -1.77 17.11
CA ASP A 60 8.37 -3.22 16.97
C ASP A 60 9.44 -3.66 15.97
N ARG A 61 9.83 -2.78 15.05
CA ARG A 61 10.81 -3.09 13.99
C ARG A 61 11.65 -1.87 13.61
N PRO A 62 12.94 -2.13 13.28
CA PRO A 62 13.80 -1.09 12.73
C PRO A 62 13.39 -0.73 11.30
N VAL A 63 13.67 0.48 10.90
CA VAL A 63 13.49 0.96 9.52
C VAL A 63 14.82 1.50 9.01
N ALA A 64 15.60 0.61 8.38
CA ALA A 64 16.90 0.94 7.80
C ALA A 64 16.72 1.59 6.42
N LEU A 65 16.42 2.89 6.40
CA LEU A 65 16.21 3.71 5.21
C LEU A 65 16.89 5.07 5.35
N ALA A 66 17.55 5.50 4.30
CA ALA A 66 18.30 6.77 4.26
C ALA A 66 17.45 8.01 4.60
N GLY A 67 16.18 8.04 4.22
CA GLY A 67 15.27 9.14 4.53
C GLY A 67 15.07 9.36 6.03
N PRO A 68 14.61 8.37 6.79
CA PRO A 68 14.54 8.43 8.27
C PRO A 68 15.87 8.73 8.92
N ALA A 69 16.96 8.09 8.47
CA ALA A 69 18.31 8.31 9.01
C ALA A 69 18.74 9.79 8.87
N ASN A 70 18.56 10.38 7.69
CA ASN A 70 18.90 11.78 7.43
C ASN A 70 18.08 12.75 8.30
N ARG A 71 16.75 12.56 8.35
CA ARG A 71 15.87 13.40 9.19
C ARG A 71 16.17 13.23 10.67
N GLY A 72 16.42 11.99 11.10
CA GLY A 72 16.82 11.69 12.48
C GLY A 72 18.07 12.43 12.89
N GLY A 73 19.10 12.47 12.04
CA GLY A 73 20.35 13.19 12.30
C GLY A 73 20.12 14.67 12.59
N ARG A 74 19.23 15.33 11.81
CA ARG A 74 18.87 16.73 12.06
C ARG A 74 18.13 16.90 13.41
N LEU A 75 17.15 16.05 13.67
CA LEU A 75 16.33 16.15 14.89
C LEU A 75 17.15 15.85 16.16
N VAL A 76 18.11 14.94 16.08
CA VAL A 76 19.05 14.68 17.18
C VAL A 76 19.96 15.87 17.41
N ALA A 77 20.47 16.52 16.36
CA ALA A 77 21.26 17.75 16.51
C ALA A 77 20.45 18.87 17.17
N ASP A 78 19.18 19.05 16.81
CA ASP A 78 18.28 20.00 17.44
C ASP A 78 18.06 19.63 18.93
N ALA A 79 17.92 18.33 19.26
CA ALA A 79 17.77 17.87 20.65
C ALA A 79 19.04 18.10 21.50
N ILE A 80 20.22 17.91 20.93
CA ILE A 80 21.49 18.20 21.59
C ILE A 80 21.61 19.70 21.84
N ALA A 81 21.32 20.54 20.84
CA ALA A 81 21.40 21.99 20.97
C ALA A 81 20.40 22.51 22.03
N ASP A 82 19.22 21.90 22.12
CA ASP A 82 18.23 22.26 23.15
C ASP A 82 18.75 21.90 24.56
N ALA A 83 19.30 20.69 24.71
CA ALA A 83 19.85 20.22 25.98
C ALA A 83 21.03 21.09 26.45
N GLU A 84 21.92 21.53 25.53
CA GLU A 84 23.12 22.31 25.84
C GLU A 84 22.83 23.81 26.01
N HIS A 85 21.89 24.33 25.26
CA HIS A 85 21.73 25.81 25.11
C HIS A 85 20.29 26.29 25.38
N GLY A 86 19.32 25.41 25.61
CA GLY A 86 17.93 25.78 25.88
C GLY A 86 17.25 26.51 24.72
N VAL A 87 17.55 26.12 23.47
CA VAL A 87 17.02 26.80 22.27
C VAL A 87 15.57 26.40 21.93
N SER A 88 14.97 25.46 22.63
CA SER A 88 13.60 24.98 22.44
C SER A 88 13.25 24.55 20.99
N ALA A 89 14.23 23.99 20.27
CA ALA A 89 14.10 23.55 18.90
C ALA A 89 13.81 22.04 18.79
N ALA A 90 13.96 21.30 19.90
CA ALA A 90 13.81 19.86 19.93
C ALA A 90 12.38 19.42 19.56
N ARG A 91 12.27 18.59 18.54
CA ARG A 91 11.04 17.92 18.15
C ARG A 91 11.27 16.42 18.16
N PRO A 92 10.27 15.62 18.54
CA PRO A 92 10.40 14.17 18.52
C PRO A 92 10.67 13.66 17.10
N ILE A 93 11.47 12.60 17.01
CA ILE A 93 11.68 11.86 15.78
C ILE A 93 10.38 11.10 15.47
N PRO A 94 9.70 11.41 14.37
CA PRO A 94 8.44 10.75 14.07
C PRO A 94 8.69 9.30 13.69
N SER A 95 7.78 8.41 14.12
CA SER A 95 7.80 7.00 13.72
C SER A 95 7.86 6.87 12.20
N PRO A 96 8.84 6.13 11.66
CA PRO A 96 8.98 5.98 10.23
C PRO A 96 7.86 5.09 9.68
N GLN A 97 7.27 5.50 8.55
CA GLN A 97 6.23 4.74 7.85
C GLN A 97 6.79 3.59 6.99
N GLY A 98 8.11 3.53 6.82
CA GLY A 98 8.74 2.53 5.96
C GLY A 98 8.49 2.77 4.46
N THR A 99 8.33 4.04 4.06
CA THR A 99 8.16 4.39 2.64
C THR A 99 9.43 4.08 1.86
N ALA A 100 9.30 3.18 0.88
CA ALA A 100 10.41 2.66 0.10
C ALA A 100 10.01 2.50 -1.37
N ILE A 101 11.02 2.63 -2.25
CA ILE A 101 10.85 2.48 -3.69
C ILE A 101 12.05 1.76 -4.29
N VAL A 102 11.79 0.92 -5.28
CA VAL A 102 12.83 0.21 -6.04
C VAL A 102 12.47 0.16 -7.51
N ARG A 103 13.47 0.27 -8.37
CA ARG A 103 13.32 0.07 -9.81
C ARG A 103 14.00 -1.24 -10.22
N ILE A 104 13.27 -2.07 -10.95
CA ILE A 104 13.74 -3.36 -11.47
C ILE A 104 13.45 -3.37 -12.97
N GLY A 105 14.49 -3.15 -13.79
CA GLY A 105 14.35 -3.00 -15.24
C GLY A 105 13.44 -1.81 -15.59
N SER A 106 12.33 -2.09 -16.25
CA SER A 106 11.34 -1.09 -16.67
C SER A 106 10.21 -0.90 -15.66
N LEU A 107 10.18 -1.67 -14.57
CA LEU A 107 9.16 -1.59 -13.55
C LEU A 107 9.69 -0.89 -12.29
N THR A 108 8.82 -0.12 -11.67
CA THR A 108 9.01 0.48 -10.35
C THR A 108 8.01 -0.13 -9.39
N ALA A 109 8.48 -0.51 -8.21
CA ALA A 109 7.64 -0.93 -7.10
C ALA A 109 7.91 -0.02 -5.90
N ALA A 110 6.86 0.40 -5.21
CA ALA A 110 6.97 1.24 -4.02
C ALA A 110 5.94 0.85 -2.96
N MET A 111 6.24 1.21 -1.72
CA MET A 111 5.34 0.94 -0.59
C MET A 111 5.42 2.05 0.46
N THR A 112 4.37 2.15 1.27
CA THR A 112 4.34 2.92 2.51
C THR A 112 3.45 2.22 3.53
N GLY A 113 3.76 2.35 4.82
CA GLY A 113 2.98 1.72 5.91
C GLY A 113 3.13 0.20 5.98
N ALA A 114 2.11 -0.46 6.50
CA ALA A 114 2.10 -1.90 6.69
C ALA A 114 1.73 -2.65 5.40
N ASN A 115 2.35 -3.78 5.17
CA ASN A 115 1.93 -4.74 4.15
C ASN A 115 1.02 -5.82 4.76
N ARG A 116 0.40 -6.66 3.91
CA ARG A 116 -0.49 -7.75 4.32
C ARG A 116 0.13 -8.63 5.43
N GLN A 117 1.37 -9.07 5.24
CA GLN A 117 2.04 -9.93 6.21
C GLN A 117 2.16 -9.30 7.60
N ALA A 118 2.44 -7.99 7.65
CA ALA A 118 2.54 -7.27 8.92
C ALA A 118 1.17 -7.09 9.57
N LEU A 119 0.13 -6.81 8.78
CA LEU A 119 -1.24 -6.66 9.28
C LEU A 119 -1.80 -7.98 9.80
N ASP A 120 -1.64 -9.07 9.04
CA ASP A 120 -2.06 -10.41 9.45
C ASP A 120 -1.36 -10.84 10.75
N ALA A 121 -0.05 -10.58 10.87
CA ALA A 121 0.72 -10.90 12.07
C ALA A 121 0.31 -10.06 13.29
N SER A 122 -0.22 -8.85 13.09
CA SER A 122 -0.70 -7.99 14.18
C SER A 122 -2.16 -8.30 14.59
N GLY A 123 -2.88 -9.11 13.81
CA GLY A 123 -4.30 -9.38 14.00
C GLY A 123 -5.21 -8.17 13.70
N ALA A 124 -4.72 -7.21 12.93
CA ALA A 124 -5.51 -6.05 12.53
C ALA A 124 -6.70 -6.45 11.64
N GLU A 125 -7.86 -5.84 11.88
CA GLU A 125 -9.01 -5.96 10.99
C GLU A 125 -8.91 -4.92 9.87
N TYR A 126 -8.87 -5.37 8.63
CA TYR A 126 -8.73 -4.49 7.47
C TYR A 126 -9.33 -5.11 6.21
N PHE A 127 -9.57 -4.26 5.23
CA PHE A 127 -9.84 -4.69 3.86
C PHE A 127 -8.78 -4.14 2.91
N THR A 128 -8.72 -4.71 1.70
CA THR A 128 -7.73 -4.32 0.70
C THR A 128 -8.41 -3.84 -0.57
N VAL A 129 -8.08 -2.63 -0.97
CA VAL A 129 -8.52 -2.04 -2.24
C VAL A 129 -7.47 -2.29 -3.31
N HIS A 130 -7.89 -2.74 -4.47
CA HIS A 130 -7.05 -2.87 -5.66
C HIS A 130 -7.55 -1.92 -6.74
N THR A 131 -6.67 -1.08 -7.28
CA THR A 131 -6.98 -0.21 -8.41
C THR A 131 -5.95 -0.35 -9.53
N HIS A 132 -6.41 -0.24 -10.77
CA HIS A 132 -5.62 -0.45 -11.98
C HIS A 132 -5.92 0.69 -12.96
N ALA A 133 -5.32 1.85 -12.74
CA ALA A 133 -5.57 3.04 -13.53
C ALA A 133 -4.31 3.46 -14.28
N ASN A 134 -4.45 4.20 -15.37
CA ASN A 134 -3.29 4.75 -16.06
C ASN A 134 -2.64 5.87 -15.23
N GLN A 135 -1.32 6.05 -15.35
CA GLN A 135 -0.60 7.12 -14.64
C GLN A 135 -0.96 8.52 -15.17
N HIS A 136 -1.43 8.64 -16.40
CA HIS A 136 -1.97 9.85 -17.00
C HIS A 136 -3.14 9.54 -17.94
N ALA A 137 -3.72 10.56 -18.59
CA ALA A 137 -4.89 10.43 -19.46
C ALA A 137 -4.66 9.37 -20.56
N GLY A 138 -5.56 8.37 -20.64
CA GLY A 138 -5.41 7.22 -21.51
C GLY A 138 -5.41 7.55 -23.01
N TYR A 139 -5.95 8.71 -23.40
CA TYR A 139 -5.92 9.22 -24.77
C TYR A 139 -4.60 9.95 -25.12
N PHE A 140 -3.78 10.27 -24.12
CA PHE A 140 -2.48 10.90 -24.34
C PHE A 140 -1.41 9.81 -24.57
N PRO A 141 -0.48 10.00 -25.55
CA PRO A 141 0.50 8.98 -25.88
C PRO A 141 1.39 8.56 -24.70
N GLY A 142 1.65 7.27 -24.61
CA GLY A 142 2.54 6.71 -23.59
C GLY A 142 1.87 6.35 -22.26
N ALA A 143 0.54 6.40 -22.19
CA ALA A 143 -0.19 5.98 -21.00
C ALA A 143 0.12 4.53 -20.64
N LYS A 144 0.45 4.30 -19.35
CA LYS A 144 0.76 2.99 -18.78
C LYS A 144 0.01 2.80 -17.46
N PRO A 145 -0.38 1.57 -17.14
CA PRO A 145 -1.08 1.30 -15.90
C PRO A 145 -0.16 1.48 -14.68
N VAL A 146 -0.75 2.02 -13.60
CA VAL A 146 -0.26 1.93 -12.23
C VAL A 146 -1.24 1.06 -11.45
N HIS A 147 -0.72 0.05 -10.81
CA HIS A 147 -1.48 -0.84 -9.95
C HIS A 147 -1.24 -0.41 -8.51
N ILE A 148 -2.30 -0.05 -7.80
CA ILE A 148 -2.25 0.34 -6.38
C ILE A 148 -3.02 -0.70 -5.59
N LEU A 149 -2.41 -1.15 -4.51
CA LEU A 149 -3.01 -1.96 -3.48
C LEU A 149 -2.95 -1.15 -2.19
N MET A 150 -4.09 -0.89 -1.55
CA MET A 150 -4.17 -0.12 -0.31
C MET A 150 -4.93 -0.90 0.75
N HIS A 151 -4.32 -1.03 1.93
CA HIS A 151 -4.92 -1.63 3.10
C HIS A 151 -5.58 -0.56 3.95
N VAL A 152 -6.83 -0.76 4.29
CA VAL A 152 -7.66 0.20 5.02
C VAL A 152 -8.31 -0.50 6.20
N GLY A 153 -8.20 0.08 7.38
CA GLY A 153 -8.90 -0.38 8.57
C GLY A 153 -10.42 -0.24 8.44
N THR A 154 -11.14 -0.99 9.23
CA THR A 154 -12.62 -0.92 9.26
C THR A 154 -13.17 0.45 9.64
N ASP A 155 -12.34 1.28 10.27
CA ASP A 155 -12.60 2.68 10.62
C ASP A 155 -12.26 3.68 9.49
N GLY A 156 -11.77 3.19 8.34
CA GLY A 156 -11.35 3.99 7.21
C GLY A 156 -9.91 4.52 7.27
N GLN A 157 -9.13 4.17 8.30
CA GLN A 157 -7.73 4.58 8.40
C GLN A 157 -6.87 3.88 7.32
N ILE A 158 -5.99 4.62 6.67
CA ILE A 158 -5.01 4.05 5.73
C ILE A 158 -3.89 3.39 6.52
N LEU A 159 -3.79 2.06 6.44
CA LEU A 159 -2.78 1.26 7.17
C LEU A 159 -1.49 1.08 6.35
N GLY A 160 -1.61 1.08 5.04
CA GLY A 160 -0.48 0.98 4.14
C GLY A 160 -0.89 0.84 2.68
N ALA A 161 0.06 1.05 1.79
CA ALA A 161 -0.16 0.90 0.36
C ALA A 161 1.08 0.37 -0.35
N GLN A 162 0.86 -0.32 -1.46
CA GLN A 162 1.89 -0.75 -2.41
C GLN A 162 1.45 -0.34 -3.81
N ALA A 163 2.43 0.03 -4.64
CA ALA A 163 2.15 0.36 -6.03
C ALA A 163 3.22 -0.21 -6.95
N VAL A 164 2.79 -0.66 -8.14
CA VAL A 164 3.67 -1.17 -9.19
C VAL A 164 3.25 -0.59 -10.53
N GLY A 165 4.22 -0.21 -11.34
CA GLY A 165 4.00 0.30 -12.68
C GLY A 165 5.30 0.65 -13.38
N ALA A 166 5.21 1.03 -14.63
CA ALA A 166 6.38 1.48 -15.38
C ALA A 166 6.70 2.96 -15.16
N ASP A 167 5.70 3.75 -14.72
CA ASP A 167 5.81 5.19 -14.54
C ASP A 167 4.77 5.69 -13.53
N GLY A 168 5.05 6.81 -12.82
CA GLY A 168 4.14 7.50 -11.92
C GLY A 168 3.81 6.79 -10.60
N VAL A 169 4.56 5.75 -10.24
CA VAL A 169 4.42 5.01 -8.97
C VAL A 169 4.87 5.85 -7.79
N ASP A 170 6.01 6.52 -7.92
CA ASP A 170 6.63 7.40 -6.93
C ASP A 170 5.64 8.46 -6.44
N ARG A 171 5.07 9.22 -7.39
CA ARG A 171 4.10 10.27 -7.08
C ARG A 171 2.92 9.75 -6.26
N ARG A 172 2.36 8.59 -6.61
CA ARG A 172 1.16 8.05 -5.93
C ARG A 172 1.48 7.55 -4.53
N ILE A 173 2.60 6.89 -4.37
CA ILE A 173 3.04 6.46 -3.03
C ILE A 173 3.37 7.64 -2.13
N ASP A 174 4.01 8.69 -2.66
CA ASP A 174 4.31 9.90 -1.89
C ASP A 174 3.04 10.64 -1.44
N VAL A 175 2.01 10.72 -2.30
CA VAL A 175 0.71 11.29 -1.92
C VAL A 175 0.06 10.47 -0.81
N ILE A 176 0.00 9.14 -0.94
CA ILE A 176 -0.59 8.27 0.08
C ILE A 176 0.23 8.34 1.39
N ALA A 177 1.56 8.32 1.31
CA ALA A 177 2.42 8.46 2.49
C ALA A 177 2.22 9.80 3.21
N THR A 178 2.00 10.87 2.45
CA THR A 178 1.70 12.20 2.99
C THR A 178 0.32 12.20 3.66
N ALA A 179 -0.70 11.62 3.02
CA ALA A 179 -2.03 11.49 3.59
C ALA A 179 -2.00 10.71 4.91
N MET A 180 -1.33 9.55 4.93
CA MET A 180 -1.12 8.77 6.16
C MET A 180 -0.43 9.58 7.26
N ARG A 181 0.62 10.32 6.93
CA ARG A 181 1.35 11.18 7.89
C ARG A 181 0.49 12.30 8.45
N ALA A 182 -0.41 12.84 7.65
CA ALA A 182 -1.38 13.86 8.05
C ALA A 182 -2.60 13.30 8.82
N GLY A 183 -2.71 11.98 8.94
CA GLY A 183 -3.85 11.33 9.59
C GLY A 183 -5.14 11.38 8.78
N LEU A 184 -5.03 11.51 7.45
CA LEU A 184 -6.18 11.47 6.56
C LEU A 184 -6.71 10.03 6.45
N SER A 185 -8.01 9.90 6.34
CA SER A 185 -8.69 8.63 6.04
C SER A 185 -8.59 8.28 4.55
N ALA A 186 -8.94 7.04 4.21
CA ALA A 186 -9.05 6.62 2.82
C ALA A 186 -10.12 7.42 2.04
N THR A 187 -11.19 7.84 2.71
CA THR A 187 -12.24 8.69 2.12
C THR A 187 -11.71 10.08 1.76
N ASP A 188 -10.84 10.68 2.58
CA ASP A 188 -10.27 12.00 2.31
C ASP A 188 -9.42 12.03 1.03
N LEU A 189 -8.93 10.87 0.56
CA LEU A 189 -8.21 10.80 -0.72
C LEU A 189 -9.07 11.19 -1.92
N ILE A 190 -10.39 11.14 -1.82
CA ILE A 190 -11.33 11.53 -2.88
C ILE A 190 -11.16 13.01 -3.19
N ASP A 191 -11.04 13.83 -2.15
CA ASP A 191 -11.09 15.29 -2.22
C ASP A 191 -9.71 15.94 -2.41
N LEU A 192 -8.65 15.13 -2.55
CA LEU A 192 -7.32 15.66 -2.82
C LEU A 192 -7.28 16.35 -4.18
N ASP A 193 -6.98 17.65 -4.17
CA ASP A 193 -6.81 18.47 -5.38
C ASP A 193 -5.39 18.26 -5.94
N LEU A 194 -5.26 17.24 -6.79
CA LEU A 194 -3.99 16.81 -7.36
C LEU A 194 -3.75 17.46 -8.72
N ALA A 195 -2.51 17.90 -8.97
CA ALA A 195 -2.13 18.54 -10.22
C ALA A 195 -2.43 17.65 -11.44
N TYR A 196 -3.21 18.20 -12.38
CA TYR A 196 -3.65 17.52 -13.59
C TYR A 196 -3.38 18.33 -14.86
N ALA A 197 -2.80 17.66 -15.82
CA ALA A 197 -2.92 17.93 -17.25
C ALA A 197 -2.70 16.59 -17.98
N PRO A 198 -3.13 16.40 -19.23
CA PRO A 198 -3.10 15.11 -19.91
C PRO A 198 -1.75 14.36 -19.86
N PRO A 199 -0.58 15.03 -19.96
CA PRO A 199 0.71 14.34 -19.88
C PRO A 199 1.12 13.91 -18.46
N TYR A 200 0.51 14.46 -17.42
CA TYR A 200 0.97 14.30 -16.02
C TYR A 200 0.05 13.46 -15.15
N GLY A 201 -1.23 13.36 -15.50
CA GLY A 201 -2.19 12.66 -14.67
C GLY A 201 -3.53 12.42 -15.37
N GLN A 202 -4.53 12.12 -14.58
CA GLN A 202 -5.94 12.04 -14.96
C GLN A 202 -6.75 12.99 -14.10
N ALA A 203 -7.90 13.47 -14.59
CA ALA A 203 -8.82 14.26 -13.78
C ALA A 203 -9.29 13.49 -12.53
N LYS A 204 -9.38 12.17 -12.66
CA LYS A 204 -9.56 11.23 -11.57
C LYS A 204 -8.22 10.49 -11.39
N ASP A 205 -7.32 11.05 -10.58
CA ASP A 205 -6.01 10.42 -10.33
C ASP A 205 -6.18 9.01 -9.71
N PRO A 206 -5.26 8.06 -9.98
CA PRO A 206 -5.26 6.74 -9.33
C PRO A 206 -5.43 6.79 -7.80
N VAL A 207 -4.90 7.81 -7.12
CA VAL A 207 -5.09 7.99 -5.68
C VAL A 207 -6.54 8.33 -5.34
N ASN A 208 -7.15 9.29 -6.07
CA ASN A 208 -8.57 9.61 -5.87
C ASN A 208 -9.46 8.38 -6.15
N GLN A 209 -9.16 7.62 -7.21
CA GLN A 209 -9.91 6.39 -7.52
C GLN A 209 -9.80 5.36 -6.39
N THR A 210 -8.61 5.19 -5.82
CA THR A 210 -8.40 4.27 -4.69
C THR A 210 -9.22 4.72 -3.47
N GLY A 211 -9.27 6.03 -3.20
CA GLY A 211 -10.14 6.61 -2.17
C GLY A 211 -11.63 6.36 -2.43
N MET A 212 -12.09 6.52 -3.66
CA MET A 212 -13.50 6.27 -4.04
C MET A 212 -13.90 4.81 -3.79
N VAL A 213 -13.05 3.85 -4.19
CA VAL A 213 -13.33 2.43 -3.94
C VAL A 213 -13.34 2.13 -2.44
N ALA A 214 -12.39 2.69 -1.69
CA ALA A 214 -12.34 2.51 -0.23
C ALA A 214 -13.58 3.10 0.44
N HIS A 215 -14.02 4.29 0.02
CA HIS A 215 -15.24 4.93 0.52
C HIS A 215 -16.47 4.04 0.35
N ASN A 216 -16.66 3.48 -0.85
CA ASN A 216 -17.78 2.60 -1.13
C ASN A 216 -17.80 1.35 -0.24
N VAL A 217 -16.62 0.86 0.16
CA VAL A 217 -16.52 -0.25 1.13
C VAL A 217 -16.86 0.21 2.54
N VAL A 218 -16.32 1.34 2.98
CA VAL A 218 -16.56 1.91 4.31
C VAL A 218 -18.04 2.24 4.53
N THR A 219 -18.71 2.73 3.49
CA THR A 219 -20.16 3.05 3.53
C THR A 219 -21.06 1.82 3.39
N GLY A 220 -20.50 0.65 3.08
CA GLY A 220 -21.25 -0.59 2.88
C GLY A 220 -21.92 -0.70 1.51
N GLU A 221 -21.63 0.21 0.59
CA GLU A 221 -22.15 0.18 -0.79
C GLU A 221 -21.44 -0.86 -1.67
N LEU A 222 -20.23 -1.30 -1.28
CA LEU A 222 -19.43 -2.26 -2.01
C LEU A 222 -18.85 -3.32 -1.06
N VAL A 223 -19.04 -4.58 -1.42
CA VAL A 223 -18.33 -5.70 -0.81
C VAL A 223 -17.26 -6.17 -1.79
N LEU A 224 -15.99 -6.14 -1.37
CA LEU A 224 -14.87 -6.60 -2.18
C LEU A 224 -14.62 -8.09 -1.98
N THR A 225 -14.42 -8.79 -3.08
CA THR A 225 -13.97 -10.19 -3.08
C THR A 225 -12.54 -10.23 -3.64
N GLY A 226 -11.61 -10.68 -2.82
CA GLY A 226 -10.22 -10.86 -3.26
C GLY A 226 -10.06 -12.07 -4.19
N PRO A 227 -9.04 -12.08 -5.06
CA PRO A 227 -8.79 -13.22 -5.95
C PRO A 227 -8.61 -14.54 -5.21
N ASP A 228 -8.04 -14.50 -4.01
CA ASP A 228 -7.79 -15.68 -3.18
C ASP A 228 -9.08 -16.27 -2.56
N ALA A 229 -10.18 -15.52 -2.58
CA ALA A 229 -11.49 -15.96 -2.08
C ALA A 229 -12.40 -16.54 -3.19
N LEU A 230 -11.96 -16.44 -4.46
CA LEU A 230 -12.72 -16.99 -5.59
C LEU A 230 -12.53 -18.51 -5.67
N THR A 231 -13.63 -19.23 -5.72
CA THR A 231 -13.67 -20.69 -5.91
C THR A 231 -14.33 -21.05 -7.24
N GLU A 232 -14.07 -22.23 -7.78
CA GLU A 232 -14.59 -22.65 -9.10
C GLU A 232 -16.11 -22.78 -9.13
N ASP A 233 -16.73 -23.00 -7.98
CA ASP A 233 -18.19 -23.17 -7.81
C ASP A 233 -18.92 -21.84 -7.55
N MET A 234 -18.20 -20.76 -7.31
CA MET A 234 -18.78 -19.44 -7.03
C MET A 234 -19.49 -18.87 -8.25
N PRO A 235 -20.77 -18.44 -8.13
CA PRO A 235 -21.48 -17.79 -9.23
C PRO A 235 -20.86 -16.44 -9.57
N VAL A 236 -20.56 -16.19 -10.85
CA VAL A 236 -19.93 -14.95 -11.32
C VAL A 236 -20.75 -14.32 -12.45
N LEU A 237 -21.12 -13.08 -12.32
CA LEU A 237 -21.62 -12.24 -13.42
C LEU A 237 -20.44 -11.52 -14.05
N ASP A 238 -19.98 -11.97 -15.20
CA ASP A 238 -18.87 -11.36 -15.94
C ASP A 238 -19.36 -10.27 -16.87
N VAL A 239 -19.08 -9.02 -16.54
CA VAL A 239 -19.53 -7.85 -17.32
C VAL A 239 -18.51 -7.37 -18.35
N ARG A 240 -17.48 -8.17 -18.63
CA ARG A 240 -16.51 -7.93 -19.71
C ARG A 240 -17.14 -8.12 -21.08
N THR A 241 -16.43 -7.68 -22.11
CA THR A 241 -16.85 -7.92 -23.49
C THR A 241 -16.83 -9.43 -23.81
N VAL A 242 -17.59 -9.83 -24.84
CA VAL A 242 -17.62 -11.21 -25.32
C VAL A 242 -16.22 -11.72 -25.68
N GLY A 243 -15.40 -10.87 -26.28
CA GLY A 243 -14.01 -11.23 -26.64
C GLY A 243 -13.10 -11.44 -25.42
N GLU A 244 -13.21 -10.60 -24.38
CA GLU A 244 -12.49 -10.80 -23.13
C GLU A 244 -12.93 -12.09 -22.40
N TYR A 245 -14.22 -12.38 -22.43
CA TYR A 245 -14.78 -13.60 -21.85
C TYR A 245 -14.30 -14.85 -22.58
N ALA A 246 -14.30 -14.82 -23.92
CA ALA A 246 -13.85 -15.93 -24.74
C ALA A 246 -12.35 -16.24 -24.60
N ALA A 247 -11.54 -15.24 -24.24
CA ALA A 247 -10.13 -15.42 -23.98
C ALA A 247 -9.80 -16.13 -22.66
N GLY A 248 -10.79 -16.20 -21.75
CA GLY A 248 -10.72 -16.92 -20.46
C GLY A 248 -11.72 -16.33 -19.48
N HIS A 249 -12.41 -17.19 -18.74
CA HIS A 249 -13.46 -16.82 -17.80
C HIS A 249 -13.53 -17.80 -16.63
N MET A 250 -14.21 -17.41 -15.56
CA MET A 250 -14.47 -18.29 -14.43
C MET A 250 -15.50 -19.36 -14.82
N PRO A 251 -15.34 -20.63 -14.38
CA PRO A 251 -16.39 -21.60 -14.48
C PRO A 251 -17.69 -21.07 -13.85
N ASN A 252 -18.84 -21.52 -14.29
CA ASN A 252 -20.15 -21.09 -13.77
C ASN A 252 -20.43 -19.58 -13.87
N SER A 253 -19.76 -18.86 -14.79
CA SER A 253 -20.00 -17.44 -15.02
C SER A 253 -21.03 -17.18 -16.11
N LEU A 254 -21.92 -16.21 -15.86
CA LEU A 254 -22.80 -15.63 -16.87
C LEU A 254 -22.12 -14.41 -17.49
N ASN A 255 -21.94 -14.36 -18.80
CA ASN A 255 -21.38 -13.18 -19.47
C ASN A 255 -22.48 -12.29 -20.05
N ILE A 256 -22.59 -11.09 -19.49
CA ILE A 256 -23.40 -10.00 -20.05
C ILE A 256 -22.53 -8.73 -20.05
N PRO A 257 -22.06 -8.26 -21.21
CA PRO A 257 -21.27 -7.02 -21.27
C PRO A 257 -21.98 -5.85 -20.59
N HIS A 258 -21.23 -5.06 -19.78
CA HIS A 258 -21.79 -3.97 -18.99
C HIS A 258 -22.65 -2.99 -19.83
N THR A 259 -22.30 -2.78 -21.11
CA THR A 259 -23.07 -1.93 -22.05
C THR A 259 -24.44 -2.52 -22.40
N GLN A 260 -24.66 -3.78 -22.20
CA GLN A 260 -25.92 -4.50 -22.48
C GLN A 260 -26.67 -4.86 -21.20
N LEU A 261 -26.03 -4.72 -20.04
CA LEU A 261 -26.56 -5.25 -18.78
C LEU A 261 -27.95 -4.69 -18.45
N ARG A 262 -28.15 -3.39 -18.65
CA ARG A 262 -29.45 -2.72 -18.35
C ARG A 262 -30.59 -3.29 -19.19
N ASP A 263 -30.33 -3.59 -20.45
CA ASP A 263 -31.34 -4.13 -21.36
C ASP A 263 -31.59 -5.64 -21.18
N ARG A 264 -30.66 -6.32 -20.47
CA ARG A 264 -30.68 -7.77 -20.25
C ARG A 264 -30.83 -8.13 -18.76
N LEU A 265 -31.36 -7.25 -17.94
CA LEU A 265 -31.57 -7.51 -16.50
C LEU A 265 -32.48 -8.71 -16.23
N ASP A 266 -33.44 -9.04 -17.12
CA ASP A 266 -34.30 -10.20 -16.95
C ASP A 266 -33.51 -11.51 -17.11
N GLU A 267 -32.44 -11.54 -17.92
CA GLU A 267 -31.54 -12.69 -18.00
C GLU A 267 -30.77 -12.88 -16.68
N VAL A 268 -30.32 -11.78 -16.06
CA VAL A 268 -29.67 -11.83 -14.75
C VAL A 268 -30.64 -12.36 -13.69
N ARG A 269 -31.87 -11.87 -13.66
CA ARG A 269 -32.90 -12.33 -12.71
C ARG A 269 -33.16 -13.82 -12.87
N THR A 270 -33.36 -14.29 -14.12
CA THR A 270 -33.55 -15.69 -14.41
C THR A 270 -32.36 -16.53 -13.98
N TRP A 271 -31.13 -16.07 -14.25
CA TRP A 271 -29.90 -16.74 -13.82
C TRP A 271 -29.80 -16.83 -12.30
N VAL A 272 -30.11 -15.73 -11.59
CA VAL A 272 -30.13 -15.73 -10.12
C VAL A 272 -31.15 -16.76 -9.60
N GLU A 273 -32.37 -16.75 -10.12
CA GLU A 273 -33.45 -17.70 -9.69
C GLU A 273 -33.12 -19.16 -9.96
N THR A 274 -32.46 -19.45 -11.08
CA THR A 274 -32.24 -20.83 -11.52
C THR A 274 -30.90 -21.44 -11.14
N SER A 275 -29.88 -20.60 -10.98
CA SER A 275 -28.48 -21.06 -10.85
C SER A 275 -27.76 -20.53 -9.60
N VAL A 276 -28.18 -19.39 -9.05
CA VAL A 276 -27.54 -18.76 -7.88
C VAL A 276 -28.33 -19.03 -6.59
N GLY A 277 -29.66 -18.87 -6.65
CA GLY A 277 -30.51 -18.97 -5.46
C GLY A 277 -30.27 -17.82 -4.48
N ASP A 278 -30.26 -18.13 -3.18
CA ASP A 278 -30.09 -17.16 -2.10
C ASP A 278 -28.61 -16.86 -1.76
N GLN A 279 -27.65 -17.47 -2.45
CA GLN A 279 -26.24 -17.23 -2.18
C GLN A 279 -25.76 -15.93 -2.87
N PRO A 280 -24.74 -15.26 -2.30
CA PRO A 280 -24.13 -14.12 -2.95
C PRO A 280 -23.40 -14.53 -4.25
N PHE A 281 -23.38 -13.65 -5.23
CA PHE A 281 -22.59 -13.84 -6.45
C PHE A 281 -21.60 -12.68 -6.64
N VAL A 282 -20.56 -12.93 -7.41
CA VAL A 282 -19.52 -11.93 -7.70
C VAL A 282 -19.80 -11.26 -9.04
N VAL A 283 -19.70 -9.95 -9.09
CA VAL A 283 -19.69 -9.19 -10.35
C VAL A 283 -18.25 -8.90 -10.73
N MET A 284 -17.81 -9.39 -11.89
CA MET A 284 -16.42 -9.34 -12.31
C MET A 284 -16.23 -8.52 -13.60
N CYS A 285 -15.16 -7.71 -13.62
CA CYS A 285 -14.62 -7.15 -14.85
C CYS A 285 -13.08 -7.21 -14.87
N ALA A 286 -12.43 -6.56 -15.86
CA ALA A 286 -10.97 -6.62 -15.97
C ALA A 286 -10.22 -5.82 -14.88
N ALA A 287 -10.84 -4.76 -14.32
CA ALA A 287 -10.15 -3.82 -13.43
C ALA A 287 -11.04 -3.22 -12.32
N GLY A 288 -12.19 -3.81 -12.05
CA GLY A 288 -13.10 -3.38 -11.00
C GLY A 288 -14.05 -2.23 -11.37
N VAL A 289 -13.76 -1.42 -12.39
CA VAL A 289 -14.56 -0.23 -12.73
C VAL A 289 -15.91 -0.59 -13.34
N ARG A 290 -15.94 -1.48 -14.34
CA ARG A 290 -17.18 -1.90 -15.04
C ARG A 290 -18.11 -2.75 -14.18
N SER A 291 -17.56 -3.42 -13.18
CA SER A 291 -18.34 -4.25 -12.25
C SER A 291 -19.02 -3.42 -11.15
N TRP A 292 -18.61 -2.16 -10.99
CA TRP A 292 -19.23 -1.22 -10.05
C TRP A 292 -20.36 -0.39 -10.67
N ILE A 293 -20.29 -0.09 -11.99
CA ILE A 293 -21.31 0.69 -12.70
C ILE A 293 -22.64 -0.06 -12.79
#